data_93627c248583182e506d871c5d19f868
#
_entry.id   93627c248583182e506d871c5d19f868
#
_cell.length_a   1.000
_cell.length_b   1.000
_cell.length_c   1.000
_cell.angle_alpha   90.00
_cell.angle_beta   90.00
_cell.angle_gamma   90.00
#
_symmetry.space_group_name_H-M   'P 1'
#
loop_
_entity.id
_entity.type
_entity.pdbx_description
1 polymer ?
#
loop_
_entity_poly.entity_id
_entity_poly.type
_entity_poly.pdbx_seq_one_letter_code
_entity_poly.pdbx_strand_id
1 'polypeptide(L)'
;MLGVAGPNLSSAEAELYRRIQPSGFILFTRNIVDARQTRQLTDELRSLLSHEVIIAIDQEGGRVSRTKDIAPACPSAVDLAATCNPLLIARAGSLTADLLRLLGCNLNFAPVLDIDHFPGLQNALRERCWGDDPQNIISHAGMWNRWMRKRGLLSCAKHFPSCGLATSDPHHDLPVAQVEIATLLKSDILPYTALMPELDAVMTSHVRFPLIDSEHPASLSGKIINGFLRNQLGFDHHLVITDDLDMSAIGEAYGRGSDVKQAIRAGNDIALICHQIDSADTALEALQALPLLTVEDALKRIERFRKKLHAPLEWSEEKWQATCGEIASLRAEVPPATEMRANSPVADY
;
A
#
# COMPACT_ATOMS: atom_id res chain seq x y z
N MET A 1 7.77 -9.62 -0.82
CA MET A 1 6.86 -9.33 -1.95
C MET A 1 7.68 -8.66 -3.04
N LEU A 2 7.44 -8.98 -4.31
CA LEU A 2 8.24 -8.51 -5.43
C LEU A 2 7.39 -7.70 -6.43
N GLY A 3 8.02 -6.74 -7.11
CA GLY A 3 7.47 -6.15 -8.31
C GLY A 3 7.54 -7.10 -9.50
N VAL A 4 7.01 -6.66 -10.64
CA VAL A 4 7.07 -7.33 -11.94
C VAL A 4 7.70 -6.38 -12.94
N ALA A 5 8.61 -6.86 -13.78
CA ALA A 5 9.41 -5.99 -14.66
C ALA A 5 8.58 -5.28 -15.72
N GLY A 6 7.63 -5.98 -16.32
CA GLY A 6 6.84 -5.46 -17.43
C GLY A 6 5.44 -6.06 -17.52
N PRO A 7 4.74 -5.83 -18.63
CA PRO A 7 3.36 -6.30 -18.83
C PRO A 7 3.24 -7.80 -19.09
N ASN A 8 4.34 -8.46 -19.43
CA ASN A 8 4.39 -9.89 -19.69
C ASN A 8 5.56 -10.50 -18.93
N LEU A 9 5.38 -11.72 -18.44
CA LEU A 9 6.44 -12.45 -17.76
C LEU A 9 7.45 -13.00 -18.78
N SER A 10 8.73 -12.72 -18.54
CA SER A 10 9.80 -13.43 -19.20
C SER A 10 9.97 -14.84 -18.61
N SER A 11 10.57 -15.76 -19.37
CA SER A 11 10.89 -17.10 -18.86
C SER A 11 11.80 -17.06 -17.63
N ALA A 12 12.75 -16.12 -17.60
CA ALA A 12 13.66 -15.92 -16.48
C ALA A 12 12.93 -15.45 -15.21
N GLU A 13 12.01 -14.48 -15.33
CA GLU A 13 11.18 -14.05 -14.19
C GLU A 13 10.28 -15.19 -13.67
N ALA A 14 9.65 -15.93 -14.58
CA ALA A 14 8.79 -17.05 -14.19
C ALA A 14 9.59 -18.15 -13.45
N GLU A 15 10.83 -18.43 -13.86
CA GLU A 15 11.73 -19.35 -13.17
C GLU A 15 12.15 -18.82 -11.80
N LEU A 16 12.53 -17.55 -11.73
CA LEU A 16 12.87 -16.87 -10.48
C LEU A 16 11.71 -16.96 -9.46
N TYR A 17 10.50 -16.62 -9.87
CA TYR A 17 9.34 -16.61 -8.99
C TYR A 17 8.94 -18.02 -8.54
N ARG A 18 9.01 -19.03 -9.42
CA ARG A 18 8.80 -20.43 -9.03
C ARG A 18 9.81 -20.90 -7.98
N ARG A 19 11.05 -20.45 -8.06
CA ARG A 19 12.12 -20.82 -7.14
C ARG A 19 12.02 -20.08 -5.81
N ILE A 20 11.78 -18.77 -5.84
CA ILE A 20 11.73 -17.93 -4.63
C ILE A 20 10.42 -18.08 -3.85
N GLN A 21 9.31 -18.35 -4.53
CA GLN A 21 7.97 -18.44 -3.92
C GLN A 21 7.63 -17.20 -3.08
N PRO A 22 7.64 -15.97 -3.65
CA PRO A 22 7.38 -14.75 -2.89
C PRO A 22 5.97 -14.75 -2.29
N SER A 23 5.73 -14.02 -1.20
CA SER A 23 4.40 -13.91 -0.58
C SER A 23 3.36 -13.30 -1.52
N GLY A 24 3.78 -12.52 -2.50
CA GLY A 24 2.92 -11.88 -3.49
C GLY A 24 3.69 -10.94 -4.40
N PHE A 25 2.94 -10.24 -5.23
CA PHE A 25 3.43 -9.29 -6.22
C PHE A 25 2.75 -7.94 -6.06
N ILE A 26 3.46 -6.86 -6.42
CA ILE A 26 2.95 -5.50 -6.56
C ILE A 26 2.97 -5.10 -8.03
N LEU A 27 1.86 -4.54 -8.52
CA LEU A 27 1.73 -4.06 -9.89
C LEU A 27 1.80 -2.53 -9.94
N PHE A 28 2.44 -2.04 -11.00
CA PHE A 28 2.57 -0.62 -11.33
C PHE A 28 2.02 -0.34 -12.74
N THR A 29 1.97 0.93 -13.14
CA THR A 29 1.54 1.33 -14.49
C THR A 29 2.32 0.59 -15.59
N ARG A 30 3.61 0.32 -15.41
CA ARG A 30 4.45 -0.43 -16.36
C ARG A 30 3.97 -1.87 -16.65
N ASN A 31 3.15 -2.42 -15.77
CA ASN A 31 2.60 -3.79 -15.94
C ASN A 31 1.25 -3.81 -16.65
N ILE A 32 0.66 -2.63 -16.93
CA ILE A 32 -0.72 -2.46 -17.34
C ILE A 32 -0.78 -1.86 -18.74
N VAL A 33 -1.19 -2.65 -19.73
CA VAL A 33 -1.39 -2.21 -21.13
C VAL A 33 -2.88 -2.11 -21.46
N ASP A 34 -3.63 -3.14 -21.10
CA ASP A 34 -5.08 -3.20 -21.17
C ASP A 34 -5.62 -4.13 -20.07
N ALA A 35 -6.92 -4.12 -19.87
CA ALA A 35 -7.55 -4.85 -18.78
C ALA A 35 -7.43 -6.38 -18.95
N ARG A 36 -7.54 -6.88 -20.16
CA ARG A 36 -7.44 -8.32 -20.45
C ARG A 36 -6.02 -8.82 -20.27
N GLN A 37 -5.03 -8.08 -20.77
CA GLN A 37 -3.62 -8.39 -20.58
C GLN A 37 -3.25 -8.36 -19.08
N THR A 38 -3.69 -7.34 -18.34
CA THR A 38 -3.42 -7.22 -16.89
C THR A 38 -4.01 -8.42 -16.14
N ARG A 39 -5.25 -8.80 -16.47
CA ARG A 39 -5.87 -9.98 -15.89
C ARG A 39 -5.11 -11.26 -16.21
N GLN A 40 -4.66 -11.44 -17.43
CA GLN A 40 -3.84 -12.58 -17.83
C GLN A 40 -2.53 -12.62 -17.04
N LEU A 41 -1.83 -11.49 -16.90
CA LEU A 41 -0.61 -11.40 -16.10
C LEU A 41 -0.86 -11.83 -14.65
N THR A 42 -1.93 -11.36 -14.01
CA THR A 42 -2.24 -11.74 -12.62
C THR A 42 -2.59 -13.23 -12.48
N ASP A 43 -3.27 -13.81 -13.45
CA ASP A 43 -3.58 -15.25 -13.46
C ASP A 43 -2.31 -16.08 -13.68
N GLU A 44 -1.40 -15.65 -14.57
CA GLU A 44 -0.08 -16.27 -14.77
C GLU A 44 0.75 -16.23 -13.47
N LEU A 45 0.86 -15.08 -12.80
CA LEU A 45 1.56 -14.95 -11.54
C LEU A 45 1.04 -15.92 -10.47
N ARG A 46 -0.28 -16.11 -10.38
CA ARG A 46 -0.87 -17.10 -9.47
C ARG A 46 -0.48 -18.52 -9.81
N SER A 47 -0.40 -18.85 -11.09
CA SER A 47 -0.06 -20.20 -11.55
C SER A 47 1.37 -20.62 -11.24
N LEU A 48 2.26 -19.66 -10.95
CA LEU A 48 3.67 -19.93 -10.64
C LEU A 48 3.91 -20.40 -9.20
N LEU A 49 2.99 -20.08 -8.28
CA LEU A 49 3.21 -20.29 -6.86
C LEU A 49 2.38 -21.44 -6.31
N SER A 50 2.90 -22.08 -5.28
CA SER A 50 2.27 -23.26 -4.64
C SER A 50 1.30 -22.87 -3.50
N HIS A 51 1.06 -21.57 -3.32
CA HIS A 51 0.22 -21.03 -2.24
C HIS A 51 -0.67 -19.89 -2.76
N GLU A 52 -1.66 -19.47 -1.99
CA GLU A 52 -2.48 -18.31 -2.29
C GLU A 52 -1.62 -17.03 -2.37
N VAL A 53 -1.71 -16.35 -3.51
CA VAL A 53 -0.83 -15.23 -3.88
C VAL A 53 -1.50 -13.90 -3.57
N ILE A 54 -0.76 -13.02 -2.91
CA ILE A 54 -1.16 -11.62 -2.76
C ILE A 54 -0.81 -10.89 -4.07
N ILE A 55 -1.81 -10.31 -4.72
CA ILE A 55 -1.62 -9.41 -5.86
C ILE A 55 -2.06 -8.01 -5.43
N ALA A 56 -1.07 -7.15 -5.20
CA ALA A 56 -1.26 -5.81 -4.69
C ALA A 56 -1.13 -4.74 -5.77
N ILE A 57 -1.69 -3.57 -5.51
CA ILE A 57 -1.60 -2.38 -6.35
C ILE A 57 -1.83 -1.13 -5.50
N ASP A 58 -1.26 0.03 -5.91
CA ASP A 58 -1.60 1.34 -5.37
C ASP A 58 -2.73 1.96 -6.20
N GLN A 59 -3.94 1.85 -5.73
CA GLN A 59 -5.11 2.44 -6.39
C GLN A 59 -5.87 3.30 -5.37
N GLU A 60 -5.32 4.49 -5.10
CA GLU A 60 -5.87 5.44 -4.12
C GLU A 60 -7.00 6.29 -4.71
N GLY A 61 -6.95 6.51 -6.01
CA GLY A 61 -7.75 7.49 -6.75
C GLY A 61 -6.95 8.76 -7.04
N GLY A 62 -7.55 9.68 -7.80
CA GLY A 62 -6.86 10.88 -8.22
C GLY A 62 -5.56 10.59 -8.97
N ARG A 63 -4.48 11.23 -8.53
CA ARG A 63 -3.15 11.10 -9.17
C ARG A 63 -2.48 9.73 -8.92
N VAL A 64 -2.84 9.01 -7.85
CA VAL A 64 -2.33 7.67 -7.58
C VAL A 64 -3.33 6.63 -8.06
N SER A 65 -3.35 6.43 -9.36
CA SER A 65 -4.19 5.47 -10.08
C SER A 65 -3.35 4.77 -11.13
N ARG A 66 -2.95 3.51 -10.85
CA ARG A 66 -2.12 2.72 -11.77
C ARG A 66 -2.89 2.29 -13.03
N THR A 67 -4.22 2.32 -12.97
CA THR A 67 -5.10 1.96 -14.09
C THR A 67 -5.52 3.15 -14.95
N LYS A 68 -4.92 4.34 -14.76
CA LYS A 68 -5.33 5.60 -15.40
C LYS A 68 -5.39 5.54 -16.93
N ASP A 69 -4.56 4.71 -17.55
CA ASP A 69 -4.46 4.60 -19.01
C ASP A 69 -5.48 3.62 -19.62
N ILE A 70 -6.11 2.77 -18.78
CA ILE A 70 -7.07 1.75 -19.23
C ILE A 70 -8.48 1.91 -18.62
N ALA A 71 -8.63 2.75 -17.60
CA ALA A 71 -9.91 3.03 -16.94
C ALA A 71 -9.93 4.47 -16.40
N PRO A 72 -11.12 5.10 -16.25
CA PRO A 72 -11.21 6.36 -15.54
C PRO A 72 -10.69 6.20 -14.10
N ALA A 73 -9.86 7.13 -13.62
CA ALA A 73 -9.47 7.15 -12.23
C ALA A 73 -10.66 7.55 -11.34
N CYS A 74 -10.87 6.87 -10.21
CA CYS A 74 -11.77 7.36 -9.17
C CYS A 74 -11.32 8.74 -8.69
N PRO A 75 -12.25 9.59 -8.19
CA PRO A 75 -11.87 10.86 -7.57
C PRO A 75 -10.84 10.66 -6.46
N SER A 76 -10.01 11.67 -6.20
CA SER A 76 -9.02 11.65 -5.13
C SER A 76 -9.66 11.63 -3.74
N ALA A 77 -8.86 11.29 -2.73
CA ALA A 77 -9.31 11.33 -1.34
C ALA A 77 -9.80 12.73 -0.94
N VAL A 78 -9.06 13.78 -1.32
CA VAL A 78 -9.44 15.16 -1.01
C VAL A 78 -10.71 15.59 -1.74
N ASP A 79 -10.92 15.16 -3.00
CA ASP A 79 -12.14 15.48 -3.76
C ASP A 79 -13.37 14.82 -3.12
N LEU A 80 -13.25 13.54 -2.77
CA LEU A 80 -14.30 12.79 -2.09
C LEU A 80 -14.63 13.38 -0.71
N ALA A 81 -13.61 13.71 0.09
CA ALA A 81 -13.78 14.31 1.41
C ALA A 81 -14.49 15.68 1.32
N ALA A 82 -14.14 16.50 0.34
CA ALA A 82 -14.74 17.81 0.13
C ALA A 82 -16.25 17.75 -0.18
N THR A 83 -16.75 16.63 -0.71
CA THR A 83 -18.20 16.45 -0.92
C THR A 83 -18.99 16.32 0.38
N CYS A 84 -18.35 15.91 1.48
CA CYS A 84 -19.01 15.52 2.73
C CYS A 84 -20.17 14.50 2.52
N ASN A 85 -20.14 13.76 1.41
CA ASN A 85 -21.21 12.82 1.05
C ASN A 85 -20.75 11.36 1.23
N PRO A 86 -21.20 10.68 2.30
CA PRO A 86 -20.77 9.31 2.59
C PRO A 86 -21.20 8.30 1.50
N LEU A 87 -22.24 8.59 0.72
CA LEU A 87 -22.69 7.69 -0.35
C LEU A 87 -21.73 7.73 -1.54
N LEU A 88 -21.19 8.90 -1.90
CA LEU A 88 -20.18 9.02 -2.96
C LEU A 88 -18.86 8.35 -2.52
N ILE A 89 -18.46 8.53 -1.28
CA ILE A 89 -17.27 7.86 -0.70
C ILE A 89 -17.44 6.34 -0.71
N ALA A 90 -18.60 5.84 -0.28
CA ALA A 90 -18.93 4.41 -0.28
C ALA A 90 -18.93 3.82 -1.71
N ARG A 91 -19.51 4.56 -2.67
CA ARG A 91 -19.53 4.18 -4.10
C ARG A 91 -18.12 4.12 -4.67
N ALA A 92 -17.26 5.10 -4.37
CA ALA A 92 -15.86 5.10 -4.78
C ALA A 92 -15.12 3.85 -4.29
N GLY A 93 -15.24 3.51 -2.99
CA GLY A 93 -14.64 2.29 -2.43
C GLY A 93 -15.13 1.01 -3.10
N SER A 94 -16.42 0.91 -3.35
CA SER A 94 -17.02 -0.26 -4.04
C SER A 94 -16.50 -0.40 -5.47
N LEU A 95 -16.49 0.68 -6.23
CA LEU A 95 -16.05 0.68 -7.63
C LEU A 95 -14.55 0.41 -7.77
N THR A 96 -13.73 0.96 -6.86
CA THR A 96 -12.30 0.62 -6.79
C THR A 96 -12.10 -0.89 -6.59
N ALA A 97 -12.85 -1.49 -5.70
CA ALA A 97 -12.75 -2.93 -5.46
C ALA A 97 -13.19 -3.76 -6.68
N ASP A 98 -14.31 -3.41 -7.29
CA ASP A 98 -14.83 -4.15 -8.46
C ASP A 98 -13.84 -4.08 -9.63
N LEU A 99 -13.29 -2.88 -9.91
CA LEU A 99 -12.26 -2.67 -10.92
C LEU A 99 -11.04 -3.57 -10.68
N LEU A 100 -10.48 -3.50 -9.48
CA LEU A 100 -9.24 -4.21 -9.14
C LEU A 100 -9.45 -5.73 -9.10
N ARG A 101 -10.59 -6.20 -8.62
CA ARG A 101 -10.90 -7.63 -8.59
C ARG A 101 -11.14 -8.22 -9.99
N LEU A 102 -11.65 -7.44 -10.94
CA LEU A 102 -11.72 -7.84 -12.36
C LEU A 102 -10.31 -7.99 -12.95
N LEU A 103 -9.38 -7.12 -12.59
CA LEU A 103 -7.96 -7.24 -12.98
C LEU A 103 -7.22 -8.35 -12.23
N GLY A 104 -7.85 -8.97 -11.24
CA GLY A 104 -7.26 -10.05 -10.47
C GLY A 104 -6.49 -9.60 -9.23
N CYS A 105 -6.50 -8.33 -8.84
CA CYS A 105 -5.91 -7.89 -7.57
C CYS A 105 -6.77 -8.34 -6.38
N ASN A 106 -6.13 -8.58 -5.23
CA ASN A 106 -6.79 -8.97 -3.98
C ASN A 106 -6.36 -8.15 -2.77
N LEU A 107 -5.39 -7.23 -2.94
CA LEU A 107 -4.96 -6.26 -1.94
C LEU A 107 -4.78 -4.89 -2.60
N ASN A 108 -5.33 -3.84 -1.98
CA ASN A 108 -5.05 -2.46 -2.36
C ASN A 108 -4.18 -1.80 -1.29
N PHE A 109 -3.07 -1.17 -1.68
CA PHE A 109 -2.24 -0.35 -0.79
C PHE A 109 -2.89 1.02 -0.56
N ALA A 110 -4.07 0.98 0.05
CA ALA A 110 -4.91 2.09 0.48
C ALA A 110 -5.86 1.58 1.58
N PRO A 111 -6.43 2.47 2.41
CA PRO A 111 -6.41 3.93 2.32
C PRO A 111 -5.13 4.56 2.87
N VAL A 112 -4.85 5.79 2.43
CA VAL A 112 -3.90 6.67 3.09
C VAL A 112 -4.56 7.22 4.36
N LEU A 113 -3.91 7.02 5.52
CA LEU A 113 -4.38 7.52 6.81
C LEU A 113 -3.54 8.70 7.34
N ASP A 114 -2.56 9.14 6.56
CA ASP A 114 -1.76 10.31 6.89
C ASP A 114 -2.63 11.56 7.00
N ILE A 115 -2.31 12.39 7.99
CA ILE A 115 -2.92 13.70 8.17
C ILE A 115 -2.18 14.72 7.30
N ASP A 116 -2.90 15.59 6.59
CA ASP A 116 -2.30 16.71 5.87
C ASP A 116 -1.96 17.84 6.86
N HIS A 117 -0.80 17.71 7.53
CA HIS A 117 -0.32 18.73 8.48
C HIS A 117 0.12 20.02 7.81
N PHE A 118 0.36 20.01 6.51
CA PHE A 118 0.87 21.16 5.75
C PHE A 118 0.04 21.40 4.49
N PRO A 119 -1.24 21.80 4.62
CA PRO A 119 -2.11 22.06 3.48
C PRO A 119 -1.47 23.08 2.53
N GLY A 120 -1.37 22.72 1.26
CA GLY A 120 -0.74 23.55 0.22
C GLY A 120 0.74 23.28 -0.02
N LEU A 121 1.42 22.49 0.82
CA LEU A 121 2.78 22.05 0.52
C LEU A 121 2.78 21.08 -0.68
N GLN A 122 3.72 21.30 -1.61
CA GLN A 122 3.93 20.40 -2.75
C GLN A 122 4.81 19.22 -2.28
N ASN A 123 4.18 18.22 -1.67
CA ASN A 123 4.85 17.03 -1.18
C ASN A 123 4.20 15.75 -1.75
N ALA A 124 4.73 14.59 -1.37
CA ALA A 124 4.22 13.29 -1.82
C ALA A 124 2.76 13.01 -1.39
N LEU A 125 2.24 13.66 -0.35
CA LEU A 125 0.89 13.42 0.20
C LEU A 125 -0.20 14.32 -0.39
N ARG A 126 0.15 15.32 -1.17
CA ARG A 126 -0.83 16.21 -1.79
C ARG A 126 -1.90 15.41 -2.54
N GLU A 127 -3.17 15.75 -2.34
CA GLU A 127 -4.36 15.10 -2.90
C GLU A 127 -4.62 13.66 -2.42
N ARG A 128 -3.72 13.07 -1.62
CA ARG A 128 -3.84 11.68 -1.14
C ARG A 128 -4.48 11.57 0.24
N CYS A 129 -4.42 12.64 1.04
CA CYS A 129 -5.00 12.67 2.38
C CYS A 129 -6.51 12.94 2.35
N TRP A 130 -7.26 12.37 3.31
CA TRP A 130 -8.69 12.60 3.51
C TRP A 130 -9.00 13.89 4.28
N GLY A 131 -7.96 14.65 4.64
CA GLY A 131 -8.06 15.92 5.33
C GLY A 131 -6.91 16.15 6.32
N ASP A 132 -7.05 17.22 7.09
CA ASP A 132 -6.11 17.68 8.12
C ASP A 132 -6.60 17.39 9.56
N ASP A 133 -7.79 16.81 9.69
CA ASP A 133 -8.40 16.44 10.97
C ASP A 133 -8.54 14.91 11.09
N PRO A 134 -8.05 14.30 12.19
CA PRO A 134 -8.11 12.85 12.38
C PRO A 134 -9.54 12.29 12.32
N GLN A 135 -10.54 13.02 12.81
CA GLN A 135 -11.92 12.54 12.84
C GLN A 135 -12.53 12.49 11.43
N ASN A 136 -12.20 13.46 10.58
CA ASN A 136 -12.58 13.44 9.17
C ASN A 136 -11.95 12.25 8.43
N ILE A 137 -10.66 11.99 8.69
CA ILE A 137 -9.96 10.83 8.12
C ILE A 137 -10.63 9.53 8.57
N ILE A 138 -10.91 9.35 9.86
CA ILE A 138 -11.61 8.17 10.39
C ILE A 138 -12.96 7.98 9.68
N SER A 139 -13.73 9.03 9.52
CA SER A 139 -15.05 8.98 8.91
C SER A 139 -14.98 8.64 7.42
N HIS A 140 -14.16 9.35 6.65
CA HIS A 140 -14.11 9.26 5.20
C HIS A 140 -13.31 8.05 4.73
N ALA A 141 -12.06 7.90 5.18
CA ALA A 141 -11.23 6.74 4.85
C ALA A 141 -11.87 5.44 5.36
N GLY A 142 -12.46 5.45 6.56
CA GLY A 142 -13.20 4.32 7.12
C GLY A 142 -14.41 3.92 6.26
N MET A 143 -15.19 4.89 5.78
CA MET A 143 -16.31 4.61 4.88
C MET A 143 -15.83 3.99 3.56
N TRP A 144 -14.83 4.59 2.92
CA TRP A 144 -14.25 4.10 1.68
C TRP A 144 -13.68 2.67 1.85
N ASN A 145 -12.87 2.45 2.90
CA ASN A 145 -12.26 1.17 3.23
C ASN A 145 -13.31 0.08 3.46
N ARG A 146 -14.34 0.38 4.26
CA ARG A 146 -15.42 -0.57 4.57
C ARG A 146 -16.15 -1.06 3.32
N TRP A 147 -16.43 -0.17 2.38
CA TRP A 147 -17.13 -0.54 1.15
C TRP A 147 -16.22 -1.26 0.16
N MET A 148 -14.94 -0.91 0.09
CA MET A 148 -13.95 -1.67 -0.67
C MET A 148 -13.86 -3.12 -0.14
N ARG A 149 -13.74 -3.30 1.17
CA ARG A 149 -13.68 -4.62 1.81
C ARG A 149 -14.97 -5.43 1.66
N LYS A 150 -16.13 -4.80 1.72
CA LYS A 150 -17.43 -5.45 1.45
C LYS A 150 -17.52 -6.06 0.04
N ARG A 151 -16.76 -5.50 -0.90
CA ARG A 151 -16.64 -6.05 -2.25
C ARG A 151 -15.56 -7.12 -2.38
N GLY A 152 -14.92 -7.52 -1.27
CA GLY A 152 -13.95 -8.61 -1.21
C GLY A 152 -12.52 -8.21 -1.64
N LEU A 153 -12.15 -6.94 -1.58
CA LEU A 153 -10.79 -6.47 -1.75
C LEU A 153 -10.21 -6.09 -0.38
N LEU A 154 -9.05 -6.66 -0.02
CA LEU A 154 -8.38 -6.35 1.23
C LEU A 154 -7.64 -5.02 1.16
N SER A 155 -7.42 -4.41 2.32
CA SER A 155 -6.82 -3.08 2.45
C SER A 155 -5.49 -3.09 3.18
N CYS A 156 -4.61 -2.14 2.82
CA CYS A 156 -3.38 -1.84 3.54
C CYS A 156 -3.32 -0.35 3.84
N ALA A 157 -3.57 0.02 5.09
CA ALA A 157 -3.49 1.41 5.54
C ALA A 157 -2.05 1.91 5.57
N LYS A 158 -1.81 3.16 5.17
CA LYS A 158 -0.48 3.73 5.04
C LYS A 158 -0.44 5.23 5.35
N HIS A 159 0.73 5.76 5.76
CA HIS A 159 2.03 5.15 6.00
C HIS A 159 2.38 5.26 7.49
N PHE A 160 2.34 4.16 8.23
CA PHE A 160 2.53 4.16 9.69
C PHE A 160 3.96 4.54 10.11
N PRO A 161 4.21 5.34 11.16
CA PRO A 161 3.19 6.00 11.99
C PRO A 161 2.62 7.28 11.36
N SER A 162 3.35 7.96 10.47
CA SER A 162 2.92 9.11 9.67
C SER A 162 3.98 9.52 8.66
N CYS A 163 3.58 9.83 7.43
CA CYS A 163 4.36 10.63 6.48
C CYS A 163 3.97 12.11 6.52
N GLY A 164 2.80 12.45 7.05
CA GLY A 164 2.27 13.82 7.07
C GLY A 164 3.07 14.80 7.93
N LEU A 165 3.85 14.31 8.87
CA LEU A 165 4.71 15.11 9.75
C LEU A 165 6.06 15.50 9.14
N ALA A 166 6.42 14.90 8.02
CA ALA A 166 7.67 15.19 7.32
C ALA A 166 7.46 16.24 6.24
N THR A 167 8.39 17.21 6.16
CA THR A 167 8.33 18.28 5.15
C THR A 167 9.08 17.97 3.87
N SER A 168 10.01 16.99 3.90
CA SER A 168 10.76 16.52 2.73
C SER A 168 10.08 15.29 2.09
N ASP A 169 10.27 15.16 0.77
CA ASP A 169 9.75 14.00 0.03
C ASP A 169 10.66 12.78 0.28
N PRO A 170 10.10 11.63 0.74
CA PRO A 170 10.87 10.42 1.02
C PRO A 170 11.52 9.79 -0.23
N HIS A 171 11.15 10.21 -1.43
CA HIS A 171 11.80 9.76 -2.68
C HIS A 171 13.18 10.38 -2.92
N HIS A 172 13.49 11.49 -2.27
CA HIS A 172 14.74 12.23 -2.46
C HIS A 172 15.66 12.16 -1.25
N ASP A 173 15.11 12.28 -0.04
CA ASP A 173 15.87 12.28 1.21
C ASP A 173 15.11 11.49 2.28
N LEU A 174 15.84 10.98 3.28
CA LEU A 174 15.20 10.32 4.45
C LEU A 174 14.48 11.39 5.29
N PRO A 175 13.14 11.48 5.19
CA PRO A 175 12.40 12.54 5.86
C PRO A 175 12.43 12.34 7.38
N VAL A 176 12.43 13.45 8.13
CA VAL A 176 12.55 13.45 9.59
C VAL A 176 11.36 14.14 10.24
N ALA A 177 10.76 13.49 11.23
CA ALA A 177 9.72 14.05 12.09
C ALA A 177 10.19 14.08 13.55
N GLN A 178 10.32 15.27 14.12
CA GLN A 178 10.80 15.50 15.49
C GLN A 178 9.63 15.48 16.49
N VAL A 179 9.01 14.29 16.64
CA VAL A 179 7.85 14.10 17.52
C VAL A 179 8.00 12.89 18.41
N GLU A 180 7.39 12.95 19.60
CA GLU A 180 7.32 11.86 20.57
C GLU A 180 6.06 11.01 20.34
N ILE A 181 6.06 9.77 20.84
CA ILE A 181 4.89 8.87 20.82
C ILE A 181 3.65 9.53 21.42
N ALA A 182 3.80 10.32 22.51
CA ALA A 182 2.69 11.00 23.16
C ALA A 182 1.98 12.01 22.25
N THR A 183 2.69 12.63 21.32
CA THR A 183 2.13 13.51 20.30
C THR A 183 1.41 12.70 19.22
N LEU A 184 2.06 11.66 18.68
CA LEU A 184 1.47 10.77 17.70
C LEU A 184 0.13 10.17 18.17
N LEU A 185 0.05 9.76 19.43
CA LEU A 185 -1.17 9.19 20.03
C LEU A 185 -2.36 10.15 20.06
N LYS A 186 -2.12 11.45 20.00
CA LYS A 186 -3.17 12.48 20.02
C LYS A 186 -3.62 12.93 18.63
N SER A 187 -2.92 12.48 17.57
CA SER A 187 -3.16 12.89 16.18
C SER A 187 -3.06 11.71 15.22
N ASP A 188 -1.90 11.45 14.68
CA ASP A 188 -1.65 10.56 13.54
C ASP A 188 -1.99 9.09 13.80
N ILE A 189 -2.00 8.66 15.05
CA ILE A 189 -2.35 7.30 15.44
C ILE A 189 -3.86 7.10 15.63
N LEU A 190 -4.63 8.17 15.81
CA LEU A 190 -6.08 8.06 16.01
C LEU A 190 -6.79 7.34 14.85
N PRO A 191 -6.52 7.64 13.56
CA PRO A 191 -7.12 6.92 12.45
C PRO A 191 -6.79 5.41 12.46
N TYR A 192 -5.55 5.03 12.78
CA TYR A 192 -5.15 3.63 12.85
C TYR A 192 -5.88 2.87 13.96
N THR A 193 -5.91 3.44 15.17
CA THR A 193 -6.56 2.77 16.32
C THR A 193 -8.07 2.70 16.18
N ALA A 194 -8.70 3.77 15.66
CA ALA A 194 -10.15 3.79 15.43
C ALA A 194 -10.59 2.80 14.35
N LEU A 195 -9.79 2.63 13.29
CA LEU A 195 -10.10 1.75 12.16
C LEU A 195 -9.51 0.35 12.31
N MET A 196 -8.74 0.07 13.37
CA MET A 196 -8.04 -1.21 13.58
C MET A 196 -8.87 -2.45 13.22
N PRO A 197 -10.12 -2.62 13.67
CA PRO A 197 -10.92 -3.81 13.36
C PRO A 197 -11.27 -3.94 11.87
N GLU A 198 -11.14 -2.87 11.11
CA GLU A 198 -11.49 -2.80 9.70
C GLU A 198 -10.26 -2.78 8.79
N LEU A 199 -9.06 -2.80 9.33
CA LEU A 199 -7.81 -2.88 8.57
C LEU A 199 -7.36 -4.32 8.41
N ASP A 200 -6.81 -4.67 7.26
CA ASP A 200 -6.26 -6.01 7.01
C ASP A 200 -4.73 -6.03 7.10
N ALA A 201 -4.11 -4.94 6.63
CA ALA A 201 -2.67 -4.73 6.69
C ALA A 201 -2.33 -3.27 7.00
N VAL A 202 -1.08 -3.05 7.40
CA VAL A 202 -0.48 -1.73 7.65
C VAL A 202 0.86 -1.64 6.92
N MET A 203 1.09 -0.56 6.19
CA MET A 203 2.38 -0.25 5.56
C MET A 203 3.15 0.74 6.41
N THR A 204 4.43 0.44 6.67
CA THR A 204 5.32 1.26 7.49
C THR A 204 6.11 2.26 6.64
N SER A 205 6.20 3.50 7.09
CA SER A 205 6.86 4.59 6.38
C SER A 205 8.38 4.56 6.48
N HIS A 206 9.07 5.21 5.56
CA HIS A 206 10.53 5.44 5.63
C HIS A 206 10.90 6.73 6.37
N VAL A 207 9.98 7.32 7.14
CA VAL A 207 10.25 8.52 7.95
C VAL A 207 11.07 8.17 9.19
N ARG A 208 12.06 9.00 9.51
CA ARG A 208 12.81 8.92 10.78
C ARG A 208 12.08 9.67 11.89
N PHE A 209 11.99 9.04 13.04
CA PHE A 209 11.46 9.61 14.28
C PHE A 209 12.54 9.58 15.38
N PRO A 210 13.52 10.51 15.36
CA PRO A 210 14.71 10.41 16.21
C PRO A 210 14.40 10.41 17.71
N LEU A 211 13.27 11.00 18.14
CA LEU A 211 12.83 10.98 19.55
C LEU A 211 12.28 9.61 19.98
N ILE A 212 12.03 8.68 19.02
CA ILE A 212 11.57 7.32 19.28
C ILE A 212 12.69 6.33 18.98
N ASP A 213 13.29 6.45 17.80
CA ASP A 213 14.44 5.66 17.38
C ASP A 213 15.42 6.55 16.62
N SER A 214 16.58 6.81 17.22
CA SER A 214 17.61 7.66 16.63
C SER A 214 18.39 6.98 15.49
N GLU A 215 18.30 5.65 15.37
CA GLU A 215 19.14 4.85 14.47
C GLU A 215 18.43 4.50 13.17
N HIS A 216 17.14 4.14 13.25
CA HIS A 216 16.42 3.57 12.12
C HIS A 216 15.16 4.38 11.74
N PRO A 217 14.80 4.43 10.43
CA PRO A 217 13.50 4.90 9.99
C PRO A 217 12.39 3.96 10.48
N ALA A 218 11.15 4.40 10.47
CA ALA A 218 10.03 3.64 11.03
C ALA A 218 9.91 2.22 10.47
N SER A 219 10.08 2.04 9.17
CA SER A 219 10.05 0.73 8.49
C SER A 219 11.14 -0.26 8.94
N LEU A 220 12.21 0.21 9.54
CA LEU A 220 13.34 -0.60 10.02
C LEU A 220 13.52 -0.56 11.54
N SER A 221 12.60 0.11 12.26
CA SER A 221 12.67 0.33 13.70
C SER A 221 11.89 -0.70 14.51
N GLY A 222 12.59 -1.53 15.26
CA GLY A 222 11.95 -2.46 16.21
C GLY A 222 11.20 -1.75 17.34
N LYS A 223 11.63 -0.52 17.72
CA LYS A 223 10.92 0.30 18.73
C LYS A 223 9.55 0.75 18.19
N ILE A 224 9.48 1.11 16.90
CA ILE A 224 8.25 1.59 16.27
C ILE A 224 7.35 0.41 15.91
N ILE A 225 7.85 -0.65 15.31
CA ILE A 225 7.00 -1.73 14.81
C ILE A 225 6.65 -2.72 15.95
N ASN A 226 7.65 -3.39 16.53
CA ASN A 226 7.37 -4.35 17.61
C ASN A 226 6.91 -3.64 18.89
N GLY A 227 7.61 -2.57 19.29
CA GLY A 227 7.29 -1.84 20.52
C GLY A 227 5.99 -1.08 20.44
N PHE A 228 5.86 -0.15 19.52
CA PHE A 228 4.72 0.75 19.46
C PHE A 228 3.53 0.14 18.70
N LEU A 229 3.69 -0.25 17.43
CA LEU A 229 2.57 -0.74 16.63
C LEU A 229 1.98 -2.05 17.19
N ARG A 230 2.83 -3.06 17.41
CA ARG A 230 2.33 -4.37 17.82
C ARG A 230 1.98 -4.45 19.30
N ASN A 231 2.93 -4.12 20.19
CA ASN A 231 2.75 -4.34 21.61
C ASN A 231 1.91 -3.25 22.29
N GLN A 232 2.15 -1.97 21.99
CA GLN A 232 1.42 -0.88 22.65
C GLN A 232 0.06 -0.63 22.04
N LEU A 233 -0.07 -0.64 20.69
CA LEU A 233 -1.34 -0.39 20.00
C LEU A 233 -2.15 -1.66 19.73
N GLY A 234 -1.57 -2.86 19.86
CA GLY A 234 -2.29 -4.12 19.72
C GLY A 234 -2.47 -4.63 18.27
N PHE A 235 -1.65 -4.16 17.31
CA PHE A 235 -1.67 -4.64 15.93
C PHE A 235 -0.93 -5.98 15.75
N ASP A 236 -1.06 -6.90 16.68
CA ASP A 236 -0.36 -8.18 16.73
C ASP A 236 -0.84 -9.20 15.67
N HIS A 237 -2.05 -9.01 15.16
CA HIS A 237 -2.67 -9.89 14.17
C HIS A 237 -2.69 -9.37 12.74
N HIS A 238 -2.43 -8.08 12.55
CA HIS A 238 -2.41 -7.43 11.25
C HIS A 238 -1.14 -7.76 10.48
N LEU A 239 -1.26 -7.88 9.15
CA LEU A 239 -0.10 -7.97 8.29
C LEU A 239 0.61 -6.61 8.28
N VAL A 240 1.91 -6.60 8.47
CA VAL A 240 2.74 -5.38 8.40
C VAL A 240 3.72 -5.52 7.25
N ILE A 241 3.68 -4.54 6.34
CA ILE A 241 4.47 -4.52 5.11
C ILE A 241 5.34 -3.26 5.15
N THR A 242 6.58 -3.32 4.71
CA THR A 242 7.39 -2.10 4.52
C THR A 242 6.85 -1.28 3.37
N ASP A 243 7.08 0.02 3.35
CA ASP A 243 7.13 0.77 2.10
C ASP A 243 8.25 0.21 1.20
N ASP A 244 8.33 0.65 -0.06
CA ASP A 244 9.29 0.12 -1.02
C ASP A 244 10.74 0.28 -0.56
N LEU A 245 11.44 -0.83 -0.35
CA LEU A 245 12.83 -0.84 0.05
C LEU A 245 13.79 -0.39 -1.07
N ASP A 246 13.30 -0.25 -2.30
CA ASP A 246 14.06 0.29 -3.43
C ASP A 246 14.09 1.83 -3.45
N MET A 247 13.30 2.49 -2.58
CA MET A 247 13.38 3.95 -2.44
C MET A 247 14.82 4.36 -2.04
N SER A 248 15.35 5.39 -2.70
CA SER A 248 16.74 5.83 -2.57
C SER A 248 17.18 6.04 -1.13
N ALA A 249 16.28 6.59 -0.31
CA ALA A 249 16.50 6.82 1.12
C ALA A 249 16.88 5.55 1.92
N ILE A 250 16.46 4.37 1.49
CA ILE A 250 16.76 3.08 2.12
C ILE A 250 17.87 2.34 1.35
N GLY A 251 17.72 2.23 0.01
CA GLY A 251 18.64 1.46 -0.82
C GLY A 251 20.09 1.91 -0.71
N GLU A 252 20.33 3.22 -0.69
CA GLU A 252 21.68 3.80 -0.56
C GLU A 252 22.25 3.65 0.86
N ALA A 253 21.39 3.72 1.90
CA ALA A 253 21.85 3.70 3.28
C ALA A 253 22.15 2.30 3.82
N TYR A 254 21.40 1.27 3.38
CA TYR A 254 21.45 -0.07 3.99
C TYR A 254 22.00 -1.15 3.06
N GLY A 255 21.74 -1.07 1.77
CA GLY A 255 22.03 -2.10 0.78
C GLY A 255 21.14 -3.34 0.90
N ARG A 256 20.91 -4.02 -0.27
CA ARG A 256 20.05 -5.20 -0.34
C ARG A 256 20.58 -6.34 0.52
N GLY A 257 19.68 -6.96 1.28
CA GLY A 257 19.96 -8.00 2.24
C GLY A 257 20.04 -7.46 3.67
N SER A 258 20.72 -6.34 3.91
CA SER A 258 20.75 -5.68 5.22
C SER A 258 19.40 -5.02 5.54
N ASP A 259 18.83 -4.31 4.56
CA ASP A 259 17.51 -3.70 4.61
C ASP A 259 16.40 -4.72 4.90
N VAL A 260 16.36 -5.81 4.14
CA VAL A 260 15.38 -6.90 4.31
C VAL A 260 15.52 -7.57 5.67
N LYS A 261 16.76 -7.90 6.11
CA LYS A 261 17.00 -8.46 7.45
C LYS A 261 16.50 -7.53 8.54
N GLN A 262 16.84 -6.25 8.46
CA GLN A 262 16.46 -5.27 9.47
C GLN A 262 14.95 -5.05 9.48
N ALA A 263 14.30 -4.99 8.32
CA ALA A 263 12.84 -4.88 8.21
C ALA A 263 12.11 -6.01 8.94
N ILE A 264 12.51 -7.26 8.70
CA ILE A 264 11.87 -8.43 9.34
C ILE A 264 12.20 -8.47 10.83
N ARG A 265 13.44 -8.17 11.26
CA ARG A 265 13.81 -8.06 12.69
C ARG A 265 13.04 -6.98 13.42
N ALA A 266 12.72 -5.87 12.73
CA ALA A 266 11.92 -4.78 13.28
C ALA A 266 10.47 -5.17 13.55
N GLY A 267 9.96 -6.24 12.91
CA GLY A 267 8.61 -6.75 13.12
C GLY A 267 7.68 -6.61 11.92
N ASN A 268 8.18 -6.19 10.74
CA ASN A 268 7.40 -6.35 9.51
C ASN A 268 7.27 -7.83 9.18
N ASP A 269 6.19 -8.19 8.51
CA ASP A 269 5.94 -9.54 8.01
C ASP A 269 6.42 -9.70 6.57
N ILE A 270 6.36 -8.62 5.80
CA ILE A 270 6.73 -8.59 4.38
C ILE A 270 7.66 -7.40 4.12
N ALA A 271 8.81 -7.70 3.53
CA ALA A 271 9.69 -6.72 2.88
C ALA A 271 9.25 -6.54 1.43
N LEU A 272 9.03 -5.28 1.00
CA LEU A 272 8.56 -4.93 -0.34
C LEU A 272 9.73 -4.48 -1.21
N ILE A 273 9.92 -5.14 -2.36
CA ILE A 273 10.94 -4.84 -3.38
C ILE A 273 10.22 -4.63 -4.71
N CYS A 274 10.14 -3.39 -5.17
CA CYS A 274 9.27 -3.03 -6.28
C CYS A 274 9.96 -3.00 -7.64
N HIS A 275 11.26 -2.67 -7.68
CA HIS A 275 11.97 -2.34 -8.91
C HIS A 275 13.23 -3.19 -9.13
N GLN A 276 14.03 -3.42 -8.09
CA GLN A 276 15.28 -4.16 -8.16
C GLN A 276 15.05 -5.68 -8.05
N ILE A 277 14.23 -6.23 -8.95
CA ILE A 277 13.81 -7.64 -8.94
C ILE A 277 15.03 -8.60 -9.02
N ASP A 278 16.08 -8.21 -9.71
CA ASP A 278 17.33 -8.97 -9.81
C ASP A 278 18.03 -9.15 -8.45
N SER A 279 17.69 -8.34 -7.45
CA SER A 279 18.20 -8.46 -6.10
C SER A 279 17.43 -9.47 -5.22
N ALA A 280 16.41 -10.13 -5.77
CA ALA A 280 15.54 -11.04 -5.03
C ALA A 280 16.27 -12.26 -4.44
N ASP A 281 17.32 -12.75 -5.10
CA ASP A 281 18.15 -13.83 -4.56
C ASP A 281 18.92 -13.39 -3.31
N THR A 282 19.53 -12.22 -3.35
CA THR A 282 20.22 -11.63 -2.20
C THR A 282 19.25 -11.42 -1.02
N ALA A 283 18.02 -10.97 -1.32
CA ALA A 283 16.97 -10.84 -0.31
C ALA A 283 16.57 -12.19 0.31
N LEU A 284 16.41 -13.24 -0.52
CA LEU A 284 16.08 -14.58 -0.06
C LEU A 284 17.18 -15.17 0.84
N GLU A 285 18.44 -15.07 0.42
CA GLU A 285 19.59 -15.52 1.22
C GLU A 285 19.64 -14.80 2.57
N ALA A 286 19.36 -13.50 2.55
CA ALA A 286 19.30 -12.69 3.76
C ALA A 286 18.20 -13.15 4.71
N LEU A 287 17.02 -13.49 4.22
CA LEU A 287 15.91 -14.03 5.00
C LEU A 287 16.21 -15.44 5.55
N GLN A 288 16.79 -16.31 4.73
CA GLN A 288 17.18 -17.68 5.13
C GLN A 288 18.24 -17.70 6.22
N ALA A 289 19.08 -16.67 6.31
CA ALA A 289 20.06 -16.49 7.36
C ALA A 289 19.48 -16.01 8.70
N LEU A 290 18.19 -15.66 8.76
CA LEU A 290 17.52 -15.29 10.00
C LEU A 290 17.16 -16.53 10.84
N PRO A 291 17.27 -16.45 12.18
CA PRO A 291 16.76 -17.52 13.05
C PRO A 291 15.27 -17.75 12.82
N LEU A 292 14.83 -19.01 12.82
CA LEU A 292 13.42 -19.38 12.59
C LEU A 292 12.47 -18.63 13.54
N LEU A 293 12.85 -18.48 14.80
CA LEU A 293 12.07 -17.73 15.80
C LEU A 293 11.80 -16.27 15.39
N THR A 294 12.70 -15.66 14.61
CA THR A 294 12.53 -14.28 14.13
C THR A 294 11.44 -14.17 13.06
N VAL A 295 11.26 -15.20 12.25
CA VAL A 295 10.32 -15.20 11.11
C VAL A 295 9.02 -15.96 11.40
N GLU A 296 8.96 -16.75 12.45
CA GLU A 296 7.84 -17.66 12.75
C GLU A 296 6.51 -16.90 12.87
N ASP A 297 6.48 -15.80 13.60
CA ASP A 297 5.26 -15.01 13.79
C ASP A 297 4.86 -14.26 12.53
N ALA A 298 5.82 -13.80 11.73
CA ALA A 298 5.56 -13.24 10.40
C ALA A 298 4.90 -14.28 9.49
N LEU A 299 5.43 -15.49 9.44
CA LEU A 299 4.85 -16.60 8.65
C LEU A 299 3.43 -16.92 9.10
N LYS A 300 3.14 -16.96 10.41
CA LYS A 300 1.79 -17.16 10.95
C LYS A 300 0.83 -16.05 10.52
N ARG A 301 1.27 -14.79 10.52
CA ARG A 301 0.44 -13.64 10.09
C ARG A 301 0.21 -13.65 8.59
N ILE A 302 1.21 -13.96 7.78
CA ILE A 302 1.07 -14.14 6.32
C ILE A 302 0.06 -15.26 6.02
N GLU A 303 0.18 -16.41 6.68
CA GLU A 303 -0.75 -17.54 6.50
C GLU A 303 -2.20 -17.16 6.88
N ARG A 304 -2.37 -16.44 8.00
CA ARG A 304 -3.68 -15.92 8.42
C ARG A 304 -4.25 -14.93 7.41
N PHE A 305 -3.41 -14.05 6.87
CA PHE A 305 -3.83 -13.08 5.85
C PHE A 305 -4.27 -13.77 4.57
N ARG A 306 -3.52 -14.77 4.09
CA ARG A 306 -3.86 -15.55 2.91
C ARG A 306 -5.25 -16.19 2.99
N LYS A 307 -5.67 -16.63 4.17
CA LYS A 307 -7.01 -17.19 4.40
C LYS A 307 -8.15 -16.19 4.22
N LYS A 308 -7.86 -14.89 4.20
CA LYS A 308 -8.84 -13.83 3.92
C LYS A 308 -8.90 -13.46 2.43
N LEU A 309 -7.96 -13.91 1.61
CA LEU A 309 -7.92 -13.57 0.19
C LEU A 309 -9.14 -14.13 -0.53
N HIS A 310 -9.76 -13.30 -1.34
CA HIS A 310 -10.86 -13.71 -2.20
C HIS A 310 -10.32 -14.04 -3.60
N ALA A 311 -10.88 -15.08 -4.22
CA ALA A 311 -10.63 -15.36 -5.62
C ALA A 311 -10.99 -14.13 -6.49
N PRO A 312 -10.27 -13.90 -7.59
CA PRO A 312 -10.62 -12.80 -8.51
C PRO A 312 -12.05 -12.96 -9.03
N LEU A 313 -12.68 -11.87 -9.41
CA LEU A 313 -13.97 -11.94 -10.11
C LEU A 313 -13.77 -12.64 -11.45
N GLU A 314 -14.77 -13.37 -11.91
CA GLU A 314 -14.78 -13.89 -13.27
C GLU A 314 -14.69 -12.72 -14.26
N TRP A 315 -13.71 -12.84 -15.18
CA TRP A 315 -13.51 -11.81 -16.19
C TRP A 315 -14.73 -11.69 -17.11
N SER A 316 -15.20 -10.47 -17.31
CA SER A 316 -16.24 -10.14 -18.27
C SER A 316 -15.97 -8.73 -18.81
N GLU A 317 -15.89 -8.61 -20.12
CA GLU A 317 -15.75 -7.32 -20.81
C GLU A 317 -16.94 -6.41 -20.49
N GLU A 318 -18.17 -6.96 -20.43
CA GLU A 318 -19.37 -6.21 -20.09
C GLU A 318 -19.28 -5.63 -18.68
N LYS A 319 -18.85 -6.43 -17.69
CA LYS A 319 -18.65 -5.95 -16.31
C LYS A 319 -17.55 -4.90 -16.23
N TRP A 320 -16.47 -5.07 -16.99
CA TRP A 320 -15.39 -4.10 -17.07
C TRP A 320 -15.91 -2.75 -17.58
N GLN A 321 -16.59 -2.75 -18.72
CA GLN A 321 -17.13 -1.52 -19.32
C GLN A 321 -18.18 -0.86 -18.43
N ALA A 322 -19.05 -1.66 -17.79
CA ALA A 322 -20.03 -1.14 -16.82
C ALA A 322 -19.33 -0.47 -15.62
N THR A 323 -18.31 -1.11 -15.06
CA THR A 323 -17.54 -0.54 -13.93
C THR A 323 -16.84 0.75 -14.32
N CYS A 324 -16.22 0.80 -15.51
CA CYS A 324 -15.61 2.03 -16.03
C CYS A 324 -16.65 3.14 -16.24
N GLY A 325 -17.83 2.82 -16.76
CA GLY A 325 -18.94 3.77 -16.91
C GLY A 325 -19.42 4.34 -15.58
N GLU A 326 -19.54 3.49 -14.56
CA GLU A 326 -19.92 3.91 -13.21
C GLU A 326 -18.86 4.80 -12.55
N ILE A 327 -17.56 4.52 -12.76
CA ILE A 327 -16.47 5.38 -12.28
C ILE A 327 -16.51 6.74 -12.99
N ALA A 328 -16.73 6.76 -14.30
CA ALA A 328 -16.87 8.00 -15.06
C ALA A 328 -18.06 8.85 -14.57
N SER A 329 -19.20 8.21 -14.28
CA SER A 329 -20.38 8.87 -13.69
C SER A 329 -20.06 9.46 -12.31
N LEU A 330 -19.43 8.65 -11.43
CA LEU A 330 -19.01 9.13 -10.11
C LEU A 330 -18.07 10.35 -10.21
N ARG A 331 -17.11 10.29 -11.14
CA ARG A 331 -16.19 11.41 -11.36
C ARG A 331 -16.88 12.68 -11.82
N ALA A 332 -17.94 12.57 -12.62
CA ALA A 332 -18.76 13.71 -13.04
C ALA A 332 -19.59 14.33 -11.90
N GLU A 333 -19.95 13.52 -10.89
CA GLU A 333 -20.68 13.95 -9.70
C GLU A 333 -19.77 14.60 -8.63
N VAL A 334 -18.46 14.30 -8.64
CA VAL A 334 -17.48 14.78 -7.66
C VAL A 334 -16.57 15.81 -8.32
N PRO A 335 -16.81 17.11 -8.09
CA PRO A 335 -15.95 18.16 -8.64
C PRO A 335 -14.55 18.11 -7.98
N PRO A 336 -13.50 18.47 -8.72
CA PRO A 336 -12.15 18.55 -8.12
C PRO A 336 -12.12 19.65 -7.06
N ALA A 337 -11.62 19.32 -5.87
CA ALA A 337 -11.46 20.25 -4.76
C ALA A 337 -10.23 21.16 -4.92
N THR A 338 -9.26 20.70 -5.73
CA THR A 338 -8.01 21.42 -6.02
C THR A 338 -7.75 21.43 -7.51
N GLU A 339 -7.08 22.47 -8.02
CA GLU A 339 -6.61 22.47 -9.40
C GLU A 339 -5.58 21.35 -9.60
N MET A 340 -5.90 20.39 -10.47
CA MET A 340 -4.97 19.32 -10.85
C MET A 340 -3.74 19.93 -11.52
N ARG A 341 -2.59 19.87 -10.86
CA ARG A 341 -1.32 20.12 -11.53
C ARG A 341 -0.72 18.78 -11.94
N ALA A 342 -0.48 18.65 -13.25
CA ALA A 342 0.26 17.54 -13.81
C ALA A 342 1.68 17.51 -13.21
N ASN A 343 2.21 16.31 -12.98
CA ASN A 343 3.54 15.93 -12.53
C ASN A 343 3.76 15.91 -11.02
N SER A 344 3.66 14.71 -10.50
CA SER A 344 4.24 14.31 -9.21
C SER A 344 5.04 13.02 -9.44
N PRO A 345 6.24 12.87 -8.86
CA PRO A 345 7.02 11.62 -8.95
C PRO A 345 6.21 10.39 -8.52
N VAL A 346 5.27 10.54 -7.58
CA VAL A 346 4.40 9.45 -7.09
C VAL A 346 3.42 8.95 -8.14
N ALA A 347 3.08 9.75 -9.15
CA ALA A 347 2.16 9.36 -10.21
C ALA A 347 2.82 8.46 -11.27
N ASP A 348 4.13 8.53 -11.39
CA ASP A 348 4.93 7.83 -12.40
C ASP A 348 5.74 6.67 -11.79
N TYR A 349 5.62 6.48 -10.49
CA TYR A 349 6.25 5.38 -9.75
C TYR A 349 5.62 4.03 -10.03
#